data_30a2b796862008df67d4c7d7b6d7326e
#
_entry.id   30a2b796862008df67d4c7d7b6d7326e
#
_cell.length_a   1.000
_cell.length_b   1.000
_cell.length_c   1.000
_cell.angle_alpha   90.00
_cell.angle_beta   90.00
_cell.angle_gamma   90.00
#
_symmetry.space_group_name_H-M   'P 1'
#
loop_
_entity.id
_entity.type
_entity.pdbx_description
1 polymer ?
#
loop_
_entity_poly.entity_id
_entity_poly.type
_entity_poly.pdbx_seq_one_letter_code
_entity_poly.pdbx_strand_id
1 'polypeptide(L)'
;MDAVFARLYIRARVALCGLISGYNSADPPPGPRAFGNLLIQRATLQGFIVLDHVGRAPEAIGEIAGLIAEGRLTPLETVVEGFEQLPTAINMLFDGKNVGKLVVKTSG
;
A
#
# COMPACT_ATOMS: atom_id res chain seq x y z
N MET A 1 4.96 3.80 9.49
CA MET A 1 6.38 4.06 9.12
C MET A 1 7.35 3.68 10.25
N ASP A 2 7.06 3.98 11.51
CA ASP A 2 7.99 3.72 12.64
C ASP A 2 8.51 2.28 12.71
N ALA A 3 7.62 1.29 12.56
CA ALA A 3 8.01 -0.12 12.59
C ALA A 3 9.01 -0.50 11.47
N VAL A 4 8.88 0.11 10.29
CA VAL A 4 9.80 -0.10 9.16
C VAL A 4 11.14 0.55 9.45
N PHE A 5 11.15 1.84 9.84
CA PHE A 5 12.38 2.56 10.14
C PHE A 5 13.17 1.95 11.30
N ALA A 6 12.48 1.39 12.31
CA ALA A 6 13.13 0.69 13.42
C ALA A 6 13.84 -0.61 13.02
N ARG A 7 13.49 -1.17 11.84
CA ARG A 7 14.01 -2.47 11.36
C ARG A 7 14.75 -2.39 10.03
N LEU A 8 15.19 -1.20 9.63
CA LEU A 8 15.99 -1.04 8.41
C LEU A 8 17.28 -1.84 8.51
N TYR A 9 17.56 -2.60 7.47
CA TYR A 9 18.83 -3.28 7.29
C TYR A 9 19.85 -2.35 6.58
N ILE A 10 21.13 -2.71 6.64
CA ILE A 10 22.19 -1.95 5.97
C ILE A 10 21.87 -1.85 4.47
N ARG A 11 21.90 -0.62 3.94
CA ARG A 11 21.61 -0.28 2.53
C ARG A 11 20.20 -0.68 2.09
N ALA A 12 19.25 -0.78 3.03
CA ALA A 12 17.84 -1.02 2.70
C ALA A 12 17.32 0.05 1.72
N ARG A 13 16.40 -0.36 0.84
CA ARG A 13 15.72 0.52 -0.09
C ARG A 13 14.24 0.52 0.24
N VAL A 14 13.68 1.69 0.48
CA VAL A 14 12.28 1.90 0.81
C VAL A 14 11.63 2.72 -0.29
N ALA A 15 10.64 2.16 -0.99
CA ALA A 15 9.79 2.89 -1.91
C ALA A 15 8.56 3.41 -1.16
N LEU A 16 8.38 4.72 -1.12
CA LEU A 16 7.24 5.38 -0.49
C LEU A 16 6.15 5.62 -1.53
N CYS A 17 5.12 4.77 -1.50
CA CYS A 17 4.04 4.77 -2.49
C CYS A 17 2.80 5.55 -2.05
N GLY A 18 2.68 5.91 -0.76
CA GLY A 18 1.53 6.65 -0.23
C GLY A 18 1.60 6.85 1.28
N LEU A 19 0.74 7.72 1.77
CA LEU A 19 0.65 8.13 3.18
C LEU A 19 -0.82 8.19 3.65
N ILE A 20 -1.64 7.25 3.20
CA ILE A 20 -3.10 7.26 3.39
C ILE A 20 -3.54 7.42 4.86
N SER A 21 -2.76 6.91 5.81
CA SER A 21 -3.05 7.03 7.23
C SER A 21 -3.09 8.47 7.75
N GLY A 22 -2.52 9.42 6.99
CA GLY A 22 -2.51 10.84 7.35
C GLY A 22 -3.53 11.69 6.60
N TYR A 23 -4.27 11.14 5.62
CA TYR A 23 -5.12 11.95 4.73
C TYR A 23 -6.32 12.59 5.44
N ASN A 24 -6.82 11.98 6.50
CA ASN A 24 -7.94 12.51 7.29
C ASN A 24 -7.50 13.19 8.60
N SER A 25 -6.20 13.43 8.78
CA SER A 25 -5.69 14.14 9.96
C SER A 25 -5.78 15.64 9.77
N ALA A 26 -6.30 16.36 10.76
CA ALA A 26 -6.34 17.82 10.75
C ALA A 26 -4.93 18.41 10.78
N ASP A 27 -4.02 17.77 11.50
CA ASP A 27 -2.61 18.12 11.58
C ASP A 27 -1.76 17.10 10.83
N PRO A 28 -0.66 17.53 10.18
CA PRO A 28 0.27 16.59 9.57
C PRO A 28 0.82 15.63 10.64
N PRO A 29 0.85 14.31 10.35
CA PRO A 29 1.38 13.35 11.30
C PRO A 29 2.86 13.65 11.59
N PRO A 30 3.31 13.46 12.83
CA PRO A 30 4.72 13.63 13.16
C PRO A 30 5.57 12.68 12.30
N GLY A 31 6.77 13.11 11.96
CA GLY A 31 7.74 12.26 11.27
C GLY A 31 8.07 10.98 12.04
N PRO A 32 8.60 9.95 11.38
CA PRO A 32 8.94 8.70 12.05
C PRO A 32 10.02 8.93 13.12
N ARG A 33 9.80 8.37 14.32
CA ARG A 33 10.72 8.51 15.47
C ARG A 33 12.12 7.96 15.18
N ALA A 34 12.18 6.85 14.42
CA ALA A 34 13.44 6.19 14.08
C ALA A 34 14.05 6.71 12.75
N PHE A 35 13.73 7.95 12.34
CA PHE A 35 14.22 8.53 11.08
C PHE A 35 15.75 8.51 10.96
N GLY A 36 16.48 8.69 12.08
CA GLY A 36 17.94 8.61 12.13
C GLY A 36 18.52 7.28 11.65
N ASN A 37 17.73 6.20 11.65
CA ASN A 37 18.17 4.92 11.13
C ASN A 37 18.45 4.92 9.62
N LEU A 38 17.86 5.86 8.87
CA LEU A 38 18.25 6.06 7.46
C LEU A 38 19.73 6.35 7.32
N LEU A 39 20.24 7.24 8.16
CA LEU A 39 21.67 7.58 8.18
C LEU A 39 22.53 6.40 8.67
N ILE A 40 22.17 5.83 9.83
CA ILE A 40 22.94 4.77 10.48
C ILE A 40 23.03 3.55 9.56
N GLN A 41 21.94 3.17 8.91
CA GLN A 41 21.88 2.03 8.01
C GLN A 41 22.28 2.36 6.55
N ARG A 42 22.59 3.62 6.26
CA ARG A 42 22.90 4.08 4.88
C ARG A 42 21.79 3.68 3.91
N ALA A 43 20.54 3.69 4.40
CA ALA A 43 19.36 3.31 3.66
C ALA A 43 18.88 4.44 2.74
N THR A 44 18.13 4.07 1.69
CA THR A 44 17.51 5.01 0.75
C THR A 44 16.00 4.98 0.93
N LEU A 45 15.40 6.16 1.06
CA LEU A 45 13.96 6.36 0.99
C LEU A 45 13.66 7.17 -0.28
N GLN A 46 12.83 6.61 -1.17
CA GLN A 46 12.47 7.24 -2.44
C GLN A 46 10.95 7.29 -2.62
N GLY A 47 10.43 8.45 -2.98
CA GLY A 47 9.04 8.58 -3.42
C GLY A 47 8.79 7.83 -4.73
N PHE A 48 7.60 7.26 -4.87
CA PHE A 48 7.19 6.49 -6.04
C PHE A 48 5.75 6.86 -6.41
N ILE A 49 5.54 7.23 -7.67
CA ILE A 49 4.22 7.43 -8.26
C ILE A 49 4.05 6.44 -9.41
N VAL A 50 3.03 5.60 -9.33
CA VAL A 50 2.78 4.56 -10.35
C VAL A 50 2.56 5.12 -11.75
N LEU A 51 2.04 6.35 -11.86
CA LEU A 51 1.80 7.01 -13.14
C LEU A 51 3.07 7.23 -13.96
N ASP A 52 4.22 7.40 -13.30
CA ASP A 52 5.52 7.53 -13.98
C ASP A 52 5.96 6.24 -14.67
N HIS A 53 5.29 5.12 -14.36
CA HIS A 53 5.65 3.77 -14.83
C HIS A 53 4.54 3.08 -15.64
N VAL A 54 3.50 3.82 -16.08
CA VAL A 54 2.35 3.25 -16.81
C VAL A 54 2.78 2.46 -18.05
N GLY A 55 3.82 2.90 -18.74
CA GLY A 55 4.35 2.18 -19.92
C GLY A 55 4.82 0.74 -19.63
N ARG A 56 5.12 0.42 -18.35
CA ARG A 56 5.50 -0.93 -17.93
C ARG A 56 4.35 -1.73 -17.32
N ALA A 57 3.15 -1.14 -17.23
CA ALA A 57 2.00 -1.81 -16.63
C ALA A 57 1.65 -3.17 -17.29
N PRO A 58 1.68 -3.33 -18.63
CA PRO A 58 1.40 -4.61 -19.26
C PRO A 58 2.37 -5.73 -18.84
N GLU A 59 3.67 -5.40 -18.72
CA GLU A 59 4.72 -6.33 -18.26
C GLU A 59 4.42 -6.80 -16.83
N ALA A 60 4.19 -5.85 -15.91
CA ALA A 60 3.91 -6.14 -14.50
C ALA A 60 2.61 -6.93 -14.31
N ILE A 61 1.56 -6.59 -15.06
CA ILE A 61 0.27 -7.31 -15.02
C ILE A 61 0.46 -8.74 -15.49
N GLY A 62 1.19 -8.96 -16.57
CA GLY A 62 1.46 -10.29 -17.10
C GLY A 62 2.22 -11.17 -16.10
N GLU A 63 3.26 -10.62 -15.46
CA GLU A 63 4.04 -11.33 -14.45
C GLU A 63 3.19 -11.69 -13.22
N ILE A 64 2.42 -10.73 -12.69
CA ILE A 64 1.54 -10.94 -11.53
C ILE A 64 0.46 -11.99 -11.86
N ALA A 65 -0.17 -11.91 -13.04
CA ALA A 65 -1.18 -12.86 -13.47
C ALA A 65 -0.59 -14.29 -13.58
N GLY A 66 0.64 -14.41 -14.09
CA GLY A 66 1.36 -15.69 -14.13
C GLY A 66 1.58 -16.27 -12.74
N LEU A 67 2.03 -15.46 -11.79
CA LEU A 67 2.25 -15.89 -10.41
C LEU A 67 0.96 -16.34 -9.72
N ILE A 68 -0.17 -15.67 -10.01
CA ILE A 68 -1.48 -16.07 -9.51
C ILE A 68 -1.92 -17.41 -10.11
N ALA A 69 -1.77 -17.58 -11.43
CA ALA A 69 -2.13 -18.80 -12.12
C ALA A 69 -1.32 -20.02 -11.65
N GLU A 70 -0.06 -19.81 -11.29
CA GLU A 70 0.83 -20.83 -10.73
C GLU A 70 0.59 -21.11 -9.23
N GLY A 71 -0.33 -20.38 -8.59
CA GLY A 71 -0.58 -20.49 -7.15
C GLY A 71 0.55 -19.97 -6.25
N ARG A 72 1.52 -19.24 -6.81
CA ARG A 72 2.66 -18.63 -6.10
C ARG A 72 2.33 -17.28 -5.48
N LEU A 73 1.25 -16.67 -5.91
CA LEU A 73 0.70 -15.43 -5.36
C LEU A 73 -0.80 -15.61 -5.10
N THR A 74 -1.23 -15.37 -3.89
CA THR A 74 -2.64 -15.37 -3.51
C THR A 74 -3.11 -13.94 -3.31
N PRO A 75 -3.99 -13.39 -4.20
CA PRO A 75 -4.58 -12.08 -3.96
C PRO A 75 -5.53 -12.16 -2.76
N LEU A 76 -5.39 -11.19 -1.85
CA LEU A 76 -6.31 -11.05 -0.73
C LEU A 76 -7.30 -9.93 -1.03
N GLU A 77 -8.58 -10.21 -0.85
CA GLU A 77 -9.67 -9.28 -1.10
C GLU A 77 -10.66 -9.27 0.06
N THR A 78 -11.19 -8.08 0.35
CA THR A 78 -12.37 -7.90 1.18
C THR A 78 -13.50 -7.47 0.27
N VAL A 79 -14.51 -8.33 0.07
CA VAL A 79 -15.65 -8.05 -0.79
C VAL A 79 -16.83 -7.60 0.06
N VAL A 80 -17.41 -6.44 -0.29
CA VAL A 80 -18.64 -5.90 0.30
C VAL A 80 -19.70 -5.91 -0.78
N GLU A 81 -20.89 -6.45 -0.50
CA GLU A 81 -21.97 -6.56 -1.47
C GLU A 81 -22.98 -5.42 -1.35
N GLY A 82 -23.41 -4.88 -2.48
CA GLY A 82 -24.43 -3.84 -2.60
C GLY A 82 -23.85 -2.48 -2.94
N PHE A 83 -24.45 -1.83 -3.95
CA PHE A 83 -24.07 -0.48 -4.38
C PHE A 83 -24.20 0.54 -3.23
N GLU A 84 -25.22 0.40 -2.40
CA GLU A 84 -25.50 1.26 -1.25
C GLU A 84 -24.42 1.21 -0.17
N GLN A 85 -23.55 0.21 -0.21
CA GLN A 85 -22.43 0.06 0.74
C GLN A 85 -21.21 0.92 0.36
N LEU A 86 -21.15 1.51 -0.83
CA LEU A 86 -19.99 2.29 -1.28
C LEU A 86 -19.55 3.38 -0.27
N PRO A 87 -20.46 4.21 0.29
CA PRO A 87 -20.06 5.24 1.25
C PRO A 87 -19.51 4.66 2.57
N THR A 88 -20.01 3.50 2.97
CA THR A 88 -19.54 2.82 4.20
C THR A 88 -18.22 2.08 3.96
N ALA A 89 -18.10 1.43 2.80
CA ALA A 89 -16.93 0.65 2.45
C ALA A 89 -15.65 1.52 2.40
N ILE A 90 -15.74 2.75 1.87
CA ILE A 90 -14.57 3.64 1.82
C ILE A 90 -13.99 3.91 3.21
N ASN A 91 -14.81 3.98 4.25
CA ASN A 91 -14.35 4.22 5.60
C ASN A 91 -13.50 3.05 6.15
N MET A 92 -13.73 1.82 5.64
CA MET A 92 -12.93 0.66 6.03
C MET A 92 -11.45 0.81 5.69
N LEU A 93 -11.10 1.58 4.66
CA LEU A 93 -9.70 1.87 4.28
C LEU A 93 -9.01 2.72 5.35
N PHE A 94 -9.73 3.62 6.01
CA PHE A 94 -9.19 4.49 7.05
C PHE A 94 -9.21 3.83 8.42
N ASP A 95 -10.19 2.96 8.66
CA ASP A 95 -10.35 2.22 9.92
C ASP A 95 -9.45 0.96 9.97
N GLY A 96 -8.82 0.58 8.85
CA GLY A 96 -8.01 -0.64 8.76
C GLY A 96 -8.81 -1.93 8.94
N LYS A 97 -10.09 -1.93 8.57
CA LYS A 97 -11.00 -3.09 8.71
C LYS A 97 -10.95 -4.05 7.54
N ASN A 98 -10.38 -3.62 6.41
CA ASN A 98 -10.21 -4.50 5.25
C ASN A 98 -8.87 -5.24 5.29
N VAL A 99 -8.85 -6.43 4.72
CA VAL A 99 -7.64 -7.20 4.45
C VAL A 99 -7.47 -7.31 2.94
N GLY A 100 -6.33 -6.88 2.44
CA GLY A 100 -6.06 -6.85 1.01
C GLY A 100 -6.86 -5.77 0.26
N LYS A 101 -7.23 -6.05 -0.98
CA LYS A 101 -8.00 -5.13 -1.83
C LYS A 101 -9.45 -5.04 -1.38
N LEU A 102 -9.93 -3.85 -1.08
CA LEU A 102 -11.35 -3.61 -0.84
C LEU A 102 -12.08 -3.49 -2.17
N VAL A 103 -13.10 -4.30 -2.36
CA VAL A 103 -13.95 -4.35 -3.58
C VAL A 103 -15.40 -4.27 -3.16
N VAL A 104 -16.19 -3.44 -3.83
CA VAL A 104 -17.64 -3.41 -3.68
C VAL A 104 -18.30 -4.02 -4.92
N LYS A 105 -19.04 -5.10 -4.73
CA LYS A 105 -19.81 -5.75 -5.78
C LYS A 105 -21.16 -5.03 -5.93
N THR A 106 -21.34 -4.29 -7.00
CA THR A 106 -22.50 -3.40 -7.22
C THR A 106 -23.67 -4.08 -7.90
N SER A 107 -23.47 -5.22 -8.55
CA SER A 107 -24.51 -6.02 -9.19
C SER A 107 -24.15 -7.50 -9.09
N GLY A 108 -25.17 -8.33 -8.93
CA GLY A 108 -25.09 -9.78 -9.01
C GLY A 108 -25.25 -10.28 -10.43
#